data_902c6339d6ceaefb619fa24fd6b675ba
#
_entry.id   902c6339d6ceaefb619fa24fd6b675ba
#
_cell.length_a   1.000
_cell.length_b   1.000
_cell.length_c   1.000
_cell.angle_alpha   90.00
_cell.angle_beta   90.00
_cell.angle_gamma   90.00
#
_symmetry.space_group_name_H-M   'P 1'
#
loop_
_entity.id
_entity.type
_entity.pdbx_description
1 polymer ?
#
loop_
_entity_poly.entity_id
_entity_poly.type
_entity_poly.pdbx_seq_one_letter_code
_entity_poly.pdbx_strand_id
1 'polypeptide(L)'
;MKKNRLCELLGIEYPVIQAPMNWITWAELAAAVSNAGGLGVIGPNAGERTETKDVVETGERLRRQIKKAKSLTKKPFGANLMTSFLDHPGGGEAFSRRCFEVILEEGIPVVVIAGSGPEKYVKQLKDAGIKVLHRGMPVNVAAAKEAEQAGIDAFVAVGFDGGGHTGHDRIPTFVLIPQIVDAVRIPVVAGGGIVDGRGMAAVMALGAEGVYMGTRFIATTECPAHQAVKQAILEATDTSTVTVTGPNGVLGALKTPLMLRCVQMEGSGSTSQEISNFYRPRYMKGMLEGNIAEGTFVCGACAGLIKKVKSAAEVVRDVVKEAEQILTRL
;
A
#
# COMPACT_ATOMS: atom_id res chain seq x y z
N MET A 1 -13.34 8.19 17.66
CA MET A 1 -13.02 9.31 16.75
C MET A 1 -14.29 9.75 16.03
N LYS A 2 -14.55 11.07 15.87
CA LYS A 2 -15.67 11.53 15.04
C LYS A 2 -15.39 11.15 13.58
N LYS A 3 -16.44 10.76 12.84
CA LYS A 3 -16.34 10.55 11.39
C LYS A 3 -15.85 11.84 10.74
N ASN A 4 -14.85 11.71 9.87
CA ASN A 4 -14.32 12.81 9.07
C ASN A 4 -14.70 12.65 7.60
N ARG A 5 -14.32 13.60 6.75
CA ARG A 5 -14.66 13.59 5.31
C ARG A 5 -14.24 12.30 4.61
N LEU A 6 -13.06 11.74 4.96
CA LEU A 6 -12.59 10.49 4.37
C LEU A 6 -13.50 9.31 4.73
N CYS A 7 -13.94 9.22 6.00
CA CYS A 7 -14.87 8.17 6.44
C CYS A 7 -16.22 8.26 5.72
N GLU A 8 -16.75 9.48 5.56
CA GLU A 8 -18.00 9.72 4.83
C GLU A 8 -17.86 9.38 3.35
N LEU A 9 -16.76 9.81 2.73
CA LEU A 9 -16.44 9.53 1.33
C LEU A 9 -16.40 8.03 1.02
N LEU A 10 -15.76 7.25 1.88
CA LEU A 10 -15.50 5.83 1.67
C LEU A 10 -16.55 4.90 2.29
N GLY A 11 -17.48 5.44 3.09
CA GLY A 11 -18.48 4.64 3.81
C GLY A 11 -17.88 3.74 4.89
N ILE A 12 -16.75 4.13 5.49
CA ILE A 12 -16.04 3.38 6.53
C ILE A 12 -16.26 3.99 7.91
N GLU A 13 -15.98 3.22 8.96
CA GLU A 13 -16.15 3.66 10.34
C GLU A 13 -14.89 4.39 10.85
N TYR A 14 -13.72 3.86 10.53
CA TYR A 14 -12.43 4.37 10.98
C TYR A 14 -11.55 4.76 9.78
N PRO A 15 -10.81 5.88 9.84
CA PRO A 15 -10.00 6.34 8.74
C PRO A 15 -8.65 5.57 8.66
N VAL A 16 -8.76 4.26 8.62
CA VAL A 16 -7.64 3.30 8.51
C VAL A 16 -7.78 2.53 7.21
N ILE A 17 -6.81 2.69 6.32
CA ILE A 17 -6.74 1.99 5.04
C ILE A 17 -5.57 1.01 5.09
N GLN A 18 -5.84 -0.27 4.86
CA GLN A 18 -4.79 -1.25 4.64
C GLN A 18 -4.25 -1.10 3.22
N ALA A 19 -2.95 -0.80 3.11
CA ALA A 19 -2.25 -0.62 1.84
C ALA A 19 -2.22 -1.93 1.03
N PRO A 20 -2.58 -1.90 -0.27
CA PRO A 20 -2.41 -3.07 -1.12
C PRO A 20 -0.93 -3.41 -1.27
N MET A 21 -0.59 -4.64 -0.98
CA MET A 21 0.76 -5.16 -1.04
C MET A 21 0.80 -6.33 -2.02
N ASN A 22 1.75 -6.27 -2.95
CA ASN A 22 1.91 -7.30 -3.99
C ASN A 22 2.06 -8.70 -3.36
N TRP A 23 1.34 -9.68 -3.86
CA TRP A 23 1.29 -11.08 -3.44
C TRP A 23 0.60 -11.37 -2.11
N ILE A 24 0.55 -10.43 -1.18
CA ILE A 24 0.18 -10.70 0.22
C ILE A 24 -1.06 -9.96 0.74
N THR A 25 -1.78 -9.26 -0.12
CA THR A 25 -3.07 -8.68 0.25
C THR A 25 -4.21 -9.39 -0.47
N TRP A 26 -4.59 -10.54 0.07
CA TRP A 26 -5.67 -11.35 -0.46
C TRP A 26 -7.04 -10.88 0.05
N ALA A 27 -8.09 -11.47 -0.50
CA ALA A 27 -9.47 -11.16 -0.13
C ALA A 27 -9.73 -11.28 1.39
N GLU A 28 -9.10 -12.27 2.06
CA GLU A 28 -9.25 -12.50 3.49
C GLU A 28 -8.76 -11.32 4.33
N LEU A 29 -7.56 -10.82 4.05
CA LEU A 29 -7.01 -9.67 4.76
C LEU A 29 -7.85 -8.41 4.47
N ALA A 30 -8.18 -8.16 3.19
CA ALA A 30 -8.98 -7.01 2.81
C ALA A 30 -10.36 -7.04 3.48
N ALA A 31 -11.05 -8.18 3.47
CA ALA A 31 -12.35 -8.34 4.12
C ALA A 31 -12.26 -8.20 5.64
N ALA A 32 -11.22 -8.73 6.29
CA ALA A 32 -11.03 -8.61 7.74
C ALA A 32 -10.85 -7.16 8.19
N VAL A 33 -10.07 -6.36 7.44
CA VAL A 33 -9.91 -4.92 7.71
C VAL A 33 -11.23 -4.18 7.50
N SER A 34 -11.96 -4.48 6.42
CA SER A 34 -13.26 -3.86 6.14
C SER A 34 -14.30 -4.21 7.21
N ASN A 35 -14.35 -5.46 7.65
CA ASN A 35 -15.24 -5.91 8.73
C ASN A 35 -14.88 -5.24 10.07
N ALA A 36 -13.62 -4.85 10.26
CA ALA A 36 -13.18 -4.10 11.45
C ALA A 36 -13.48 -2.60 11.39
N GLY A 37 -14.10 -2.12 10.31
CA GLY A 37 -14.50 -0.72 10.14
C GLY A 37 -13.51 0.16 9.37
N GLY A 38 -12.36 -0.37 8.94
CA GLY A 38 -11.44 0.29 8.03
C GLY A 38 -11.76 0.03 6.55
N LEU A 39 -10.82 0.32 5.66
CA LEU A 39 -10.85 -0.04 4.24
C LEU A 39 -9.75 -1.07 3.94
N GLY A 40 -10.13 -2.30 3.66
CA GLY A 40 -9.22 -3.29 3.10
C GLY A 40 -9.11 -3.12 1.58
N VAL A 41 -7.91 -3.27 1.02
CA VAL A 41 -7.67 -3.10 -0.42
C VAL A 41 -6.96 -4.33 -0.97
N ILE A 42 -7.58 -5.02 -1.94
CA ILE A 42 -7.00 -6.18 -2.62
C ILE A 42 -5.76 -5.72 -3.40
N GLY A 43 -4.64 -6.40 -3.19
CA GLY A 43 -3.37 -6.09 -3.83
C GLY A 43 -3.18 -6.77 -5.18
N PRO A 44 -2.11 -6.41 -5.90
CA PRO A 44 -1.72 -7.11 -7.12
C PRO A 44 -1.34 -8.55 -6.81
N ASN A 45 -1.60 -9.45 -7.77
CA ASN A 45 -1.31 -10.89 -7.65
C ASN A 45 -1.89 -11.57 -6.40
N ALA A 46 -2.95 -10.98 -5.81
CA ALA A 46 -3.60 -11.56 -4.64
C ALA A 46 -4.12 -12.97 -4.94
N GLY A 47 -3.98 -13.89 -3.97
CA GLY A 47 -4.45 -15.27 -4.06
C GLY A 47 -3.58 -16.21 -4.89
N GLU A 48 -2.50 -15.72 -5.46
CA GLU A 48 -1.67 -16.47 -6.41
C GLU A 48 -0.28 -16.80 -5.85
N ARG A 49 0.32 -17.85 -6.42
CA ARG A 49 1.68 -18.30 -6.09
C ARG A 49 2.55 -18.49 -7.33
N THR A 50 2.09 -18.02 -8.48
CA THR A 50 2.81 -18.09 -9.75
C THR A 50 2.62 -16.80 -10.53
N GLU A 51 3.67 -16.34 -11.17
CA GLU A 51 3.57 -15.22 -12.11
C GLU A 51 2.83 -15.63 -13.37
N THR A 52 2.16 -14.69 -14.01
CA THR A 52 1.55 -14.86 -15.33
C THR A 52 1.91 -13.69 -16.22
N LYS A 53 2.07 -13.98 -17.51
CA LYS A 53 2.20 -12.98 -18.58
C LYS A 53 0.92 -12.87 -19.40
N ASP A 54 -0.10 -13.62 -19.03
CA ASP A 54 -1.40 -13.61 -19.71
C ASP A 54 -2.27 -12.51 -19.11
N VAL A 55 -2.67 -11.57 -19.95
CA VAL A 55 -3.50 -10.41 -19.59
C VAL A 55 -4.90 -10.86 -19.14
N VAL A 56 -5.48 -11.86 -19.82
CA VAL A 56 -6.81 -12.37 -19.48
C VAL A 56 -6.77 -13.07 -18.13
N GLU A 57 -5.80 -13.95 -17.92
CA GLU A 57 -5.61 -14.65 -16.64
C GLU A 57 -5.39 -13.65 -15.48
N THR A 58 -4.63 -12.56 -15.70
CA THR A 58 -4.45 -11.52 -14.69
C THR A 58 -5.77 -10.90 -14.26
N GLY A 59 -6.64 -10.58 -15.22
CA GLY A 59 -7.99 -10.06 -14.92
C GLY A 59 -8.84 -11.08 -14.16
N GLU A 60 -8.81 -12.35 -14.56
CA GLU A 60 -9.58 -13.40 -13.89
C GLU A 60 -9.08 -13.69 -12.47
N ARG A 61 -7.77 -13.57 -12.22
CA ARG A 61 -7.19 -13.63 -10.87
C ARG A 61 -7.77 -12.53 -9.97
N LEU A 62 -7.78 -11.29 -10.45
CA LEU A 62 -8.39 -10.18 -9.73
C LEU A 62 -9.89 -10.41 -9.49
N ARG A 63 -10.62 -10.88 -10.49
CA ARG A 63 -12.05 -11.21 -10.41
C ARG A 63 -12.32 -12.24 -9.32
N ARG A 64 -11.54 -13.32 -9.27
CA ARG A 64 -11.66 -14.35 -8.21
C ARG A 64 -11.53 -13.74 -6.82
N GLN A 65 -10.56 -12.85 -6.62
CA GLN A 65 -10.33 -12.20 -5.33
C GLN A 65 -11.44 -11.22 -4.98
N ILE A 66 -11.95 -10.44 -5.93
CA ILE A 66 -13.09 -9.54 -5.71
C ILE A 66 -14.33 -10.34 -5.30
N LYS A 67 -14.68 -11.41 -6.04
CA LYS A 67 -15.81 -12.29 -5.70
C LYS A 67 -15.66 -12.92 -4.32
N LYS A 68 -14.46 -13.36 -3.98
CA LYS A 68 -14.15 -13.90 -2.66
C LYS A 68 -14.32 -12.83 -1.56
N ALA A 69 -13.83 -11.61 -1.76
CA ALA A 69 -14.02 -10.53 -0.79
C ALA A 69 -15.51 -10.21 -0.59
N LYS A 70 -16.30 -10.16 -1.68
CA LYS A 70 -17.77 -9.97 -1.61
C LYS A 70 -18.49 -11.08 -0.82
N SER A 71 -17.94 -12.29 -0.78
CA SER A 71 -18.47 -13.39 0.04
C SER A 71 -18.11 -13.27 1.52
N LEU A 72 -16.99 -12.61 1.85
CA LEU A 72 -16.44 -12.49 3.20
C LEU A 72 -16.88 -11.22 3.93
N THR A 73 -17.30 -10.18 3.19
CA THR A 73 -17.74 -8.90 3.76
C THR A 73 -18.89 -8.27 2.99
N LYS A 74 -19.75 -7.52 3.72
CA LYS A 74 -20.75 -6.59 3.15
C LYS A 74 -20.32 -5.12 3.33
N LYS A 75 -19.16 -4.89 3.95
CA LYS A 75 -18.59 -3.56 4.13
C LYS A 75 -17.82 -3.13 2.88
N PRO A 76 -17.61 -1.81 2.67
CA PRO A 76 -16.78 -1.32 1.57
C PRO A 76 -15.37 -1.91 1.61
N PHE A 77 -14.86 -2.31 0.46
CA PHE A 77 -13.46 -2.68 0.25
C PHE A 77 -13.01 -2.13 -1.10
N GLY A 78 -11.72 -2.07 -1.31
CA GLY A 78 -11.12 -1.58 -2.54
C GLY A 78 -10.30 -2.62 -3.30
N ALA A 79 -9.91 -2.26 -4.50
CA ALA A 79 -8.87 -2.96 -5.27
C ALA A 79 -7.81 -1.98 -5.76
N ASN A 80 -6.60 -2.48 -5.92
CA ASN A 80 -5.50 -1.71 -6.47
C ASN A 80 -5.49 -1.78 -8.00
N LEU A 81 -5.36 -0.63 -8.64
CA LEU A 81 -5.07 -0.49 -10.06
C LEU A 81 -3.66 0.10 -10.22
N MET A 82 -2.75 -0.69 -10.79
CA MET A 82 -1.37 -0.26 -11.04
C MET A 82 -1.25 0.29 -12.45
N THR A 83 -0.72 1.53 -12.59
CA THR A 83 -0.69 2.24 -13.89
C THR A 83 0.71 2.51 -14.45
N SER A 84 1.78 2.32 -13.71
CA SER A 84 3.12 2.78 -14.12
C SER A 84 4.23 1.73 -14.13
N PHE A 85 3.91 0.46 -13.98
CA PHE A 85 4.93 -0.58 -14.09
C PHE A 85 5.07 -1.08 -15.53
N LEU A 86 5.51 -0.20 -16.41
CA LEU A 86 5.70 -0.47 -17.84
C LEU A 86 6.71 -1.61 -18.10
N ASP A 87 7.64 -1.82 -17.17
CA ASP A 87 8.69 -2.84 -17.27
C ASP A 87 8.34 -4.18 -16.61
N HIS A 88 7.09 -4.39 -16.23
CA HIS A 88 6.69 -5.70 -15.72
C HIS A 88 6.73 -6.71 -16.88
N PRO A 89 7.32 -7.92 -16.70
CA PRO A 89 7.36 -8.95 -17.75
C PRO A 89 5.98 -9.35 -18.29
N GLY A 90 4.94 -8.98 -17.58
CA GLY A 90 3.53 -9.15 -17.96
C GLY A 90 2.89 -7.92 -18.59
N GLY A 91 3.64 -6.86 -18.90
CA GLY A 91 3.28 -5.79 -19.81
C GLY A 91 2.30 -4.72 -19.37
N GLY A 92 2.80 -3.65 -18.82
CA GLY A 92 2.31 -2.28 -18.85
C GLY A 92 0.80 -2.04 -18.99
N GLU A 93 0.45 -1.36 -20.04
CA GLU A 93 -0.91 -0.81 -20.24
C GLU A 93 -2.00 -1.87 -20.41
N ALA A 94 -1.71 -2.97 -21.09
CA ALA A 94 -2.71 -4.03 -21.32
C ALA A 94 -3.18 -4.69 -20.01
N PHE A 95 -2.28 -4.90 -19.05
CA PHE A 95 -2.62 -5.43 -17.72
C PHE A 95 -3.44 -4.44 -16.91
N SER A 96 -3.02 -3.18 -16.90
CA SER A 96 -3.76 -2.13 -16.21
C SER A 96 -5.18 -2.00 -16.78
N ARG A 97 -5.32 -2.03 -18.11
CA ARG A 97 -6.62 -1.98 -18.81
C ARG A 97 -7.49 -3.18 -18.43
N ARG A 98 -6.95 -4.40 -18.44
CA ARG A 98 -7.73 -5.58 -18.09
C ARG A 98 -8.19 -5.58 -16.63
N CYS A 99 -7.31 -5.19 -15.71
CA CYS A 99 -7.69 -5.02 -14.31
C CYS A 99 -8.76 -3.94 -14.14
N PHE A 100 -8.64 -2.83 -14.85
CA PHE A 100 -9.62 -1.75 -14.86
C PHE A 100 -11.01 -2.22 -15.37
N GLU A 101 -11.05 -2.99 -16.46
CA GLU A 101 -12.30 -3.57 -16.98
C GLU A 101 -12.96 -4.47 -15.93
N VAL A 102 -12.20 -5.35 -15.29
CA VAL A 102 -12.69 -6.22 -14.21
C VAL A 102 -13.22 -5.41 -13.02
N ILE A 103 -12.55 -4.34 -12.66
CA ILE A 103 -12.97 -3.44 -11.58
C ILE A 103 -14.34 -2.82 -11.89
N LEU A 104 -14.55 -2.35 -13.12
CA LEU A 104 -15.83 -1.80 -13.58
C LEU A 104 -16.92 -2.89 -13.62
N GLU A 105 -16.63 -4.04 -14.25
CA GLU A 105 -17.56 -5.16 -14.36
C GLU A 105 -18.02 -5.67 -12.98
N GLU A 106 -17.12 -5.73 -12.03
CA GLU A 106 -17.43 -6.19 -10.67
C GLU A 106 -18.05 -5.11 -9.78
N GLY A 107 -18.01 -3.83 -10.15
CA GLY A 107 -18.66 -2.73 -9.43
C GLY A 107 -18.21 -2.63 -7.99
N ILE A 108 -16.91 -2.59 -7.72
CA ILE A 108 -16.37 -2.39 -6.37
C ILE A 108 -16.47 -0.91 -5.96
N PRO A 109 -16.67 -0.61 -4.67
CA PRO A 109 -16.94 0.77 -4.26
C PRO A 109 -15.72 1.70 -4.30
N VAL A 110 -14.48 1.17 -4.20
CA VAL A 110 -13.26 1.97 -4.07
C VAL A 110 -12.13 1.39 -4.91
N VAL A 111 -11.39 2.27 -5.58
CA VAL A 111 -10.14 1.93 -6.30
C VAL A 111 -9.00 2.77 -5.75
N VAL A 112 -7.86 2.13 -5.52
CA VAL A 112 -6.59 2.81 -5.24
C VAL A 112 -5.72 2.71 -6.49
N ILE A 113 -5.60 3.79 -7.24
CA ILE A 113 -4.67 3.86 -8.37
C ILE A 113 -3.27 4.09 -7.81
N ALA A 114 -2.33 3.22 -8.17
CA ALA A 114 -0.92 3.35 -7.80
C ALA A 114 -0.07 3.56 -9.06
N GLY A 115 0.64 4.66 -9.10
CA GLY A 115 1.50 5.01 -10.23
C GLY A 115 1.27 6.41 -10.76
N SER A 116 1.58 6.64 -12.04
CA SER A 116 1.38 7.88 -12.78
C SER A 116 0.17 7.78 -13.72
N GLY A 117 -0.33 8.92 -14.21
CA GLY A 117 -1.37 9.00 -15.23
C GLY A 117 -2.75 8.50 -14.76
N PRO A 118 -3.23 8.86 -13.55
CA PRO A 118 -4.53 8.43 -13.06
C PRO A 118 -5.69 8.94 -13.93
N GLU A 119 -5.50 10.08 -14.62
CA GLU A 119 -6.51 10.78 -15.43
C GLU A 119 -7.14 9.88 -16.51
N LYS A 120 -6.39 8.90 -17.02
CA LYS A 120 -6.88 7.93 -18.01
C LYS A 120 -8.09 7.12 -17.55
N TYR A 121 -8.22 6.91 -16.23
CA TYR A 121 -9.20 5.99 -15.64
C TYR A 121 -10.25 6.72 -14.79
N VAL A 122 -9.91 7.89 -14.23
CA VAL A 122 -10.71 8.58 -13.22
C VAL A 122 -12.13 8.84 -13.72
N LYS A 123 -12.31 9.37 -14.93
CA LYS A 123 -13.64 9.71 -15.45
C LYS A 123 -14.57 8.50 -15.46
N GLN A 124 -14.13 7.39 -16.05
CA GLN A 124 -14.97 6.19 -16.18
C GLN A 124 -15.27 5.53 -14.83
N LEU A 125 -14.31 5.55 -13.90
CA LEU A 125 -14.52 5.05 -12.53
C LEU A 125 -15.57 5.89 -11.79
N LYS A 126 -15.50 7.20 -11.90
CA LYS A 126 -16.47 8.11 -11.27
C LYS A 126 -17.85 8.03 -11.91
N ASP A 127 -17.94 7.91 -13.22
CA ASP A 127 -19.21 7.69 -13.94
C ASP A 127 -19.88 6.38 -13.48
N ALA A 128 -19.09 5.37 -13.08
CA ALA A 128 -19.57 4.13 -12.48
C ALA A 128 -19.85 4.22 -10.96
N GLY A 129 -19.71 5.41 -10.34
CA GLY A 129 -19.93 5.63 -8.92
C GLY A 129 -18.81 5.12 -8.01
N ILE A 130 -17.66 4.72 -8.56
CA ILE A 130 -16.51 4.20 -7.82
C ILE A 130 -15.68 5.37 -7.26
N LYS A 131 -15.31 5.29 -5.99
CA LYS A 131 -14.41 6.27 -5.35
C LYS A 131 -12.97 5.99 -5.72
N VAL A 132 -12.24 7.03 -6.08
CA VAL A 132 -10.87 6.93 -6.60
C VAL A 132 -9.90 7.57 -5.63
N LEU A 133 -9.03 6.76 -5.04
CA LEU A 133 -7.87 7.21 -4.30
C LEU A 133 -6.65 7.11 -5.22
N HIS A 134 -5.75 8.08 -5.15
CA HIS A 134 -4.50 8.03 -5.90
C HIS A 134 -3.29 8.02 -4.97
N ARG A 135 -2.50 6.96 -5.07
CA ARG A 135 -1.17 6.88 -4.50
C ARG A 135 -0.17 7.24 -5.58
N GLY A 136 0.20 8.52 -5.63
CA GLY A 136 1.10 9.06 -6.64
C GLY A 136 2.49 8.40 -6.65
N MET A 137 3.10 8.38 -7.81
CA MET A 137 4.53 8.14 -8.02
C MET A 137 4.99 9.05 -9.18
N PRO A 138 5.69 10.15 -8.89
CA PRO A 138 6.25 10.57 -7.60
C PRO A 138 5.22 10.92 -6.53
N VAL A 139 5.66 11.07 -5.27
CA VAL A 139 4.82 11.50 -4.14
C VAL A 139 5.32 12.85 -3.65
N ASN A 140 4.75 13.92 -4.19
CA ASN A 140 5.09 15.31 -3.85
C ASN A 140 3.89 16.22 -4.08
N VAL A 141 4.07 17.53 -3.79
CA VAL A 141 3.01 18.53 -3.91
C VAL A 141 2.50 18.68 -5.36
N ALA A 142 3.39 18.62 -6.35
CA ALA A 142 3.00 18.74 -7.75
C ALA A 142 2.08 17.59 -8.18
N ALA A 143 2.48 16.35 -7.85
CA ALA A 143 1.69 15.16 -8.14
C ALA A 143 0.32 15.16 -7.41
N ALA A 144 0.25 15.72 -6.19
CA ALA A 144 -1.00 15.85 -5.46
C ALA A 144 -1.97 16.84 -6.14
N LYS A 145 -1.45 17.98 -6.61
CA LYS A 145 -2.24 18.98 -7.36
C LYS A 145 -2.73 18.44 -8.71
N GLU A 146 -1.87 17.74 -9.45
CA GLU A 146 -2.24 17.10 -10.70
C GLU A 146 -3.34 16.06 -10.50
N ALA A 147 -3.22 15.25 -9.44
CA ALA A 147 -4.23 14.25 -9.08
C ALA A 147 -5.58 14.90 -8.69
N GLU A 148 -5.56 15.99 -7.93
CA GLU A 148 -6.77 16.76 -7.62
C GLU A 148 -7.42 17.32 -8.89
N GLN A 149 -6.63 17.89 -9.80
CA GLN A 149 -7.11 18.39 -11.11
C GLN A 149 -7.69 17.28 -11.98
N ALA A 150 -7.13 16.08 -11.91
CA ALA A 150 -7.67 14.89 -12.59
C ALA A 150 -9.02 14.41 -12.00
N GLY A 151 -9.43 14.94 -10.83
CA GLY A 151 -10.73 14.66 -10.21
C GLY A 151 -10.74 13.44 -9.30
N ILE A 152 -9.60 13.02 -8.75
CA ILE A 152 -9.55 11.97 -7.72
C ILE A 152 -10.27 12.43 -6.44
N ASP A 153 -10.74 11.47 -5.64
CA ASP A 153 -11.52 11.75 -4.43
C ASP A 153 -10.64 11.92 -3.18
N ALA A 154 -9.47 11.28 -3.12
CA ALA A 154 -8.49 11.45 -2.03
C ALA A 154 -7.06 11.12 -2.49
N PHE A 155 -6.06 11.81 -1.96
CA PHE A 155 -4.65 11.57 -2.27
C PHE A 155 -3.96 10.79 -1.15
N VAL A 156 -3.23 9.73 -1.53
CA VAL A 156 -2.47 8.89 -0.60
C VAL A 156 -0.99 9.32 -0.67
N ALA A 157 -0.54 10.01 0.36
CA ALA A 157 0.81 10.52 0.51
C ALA A 157 1.66 9.55 1.34
N VAL A 158 2.53 8.80 0.66
CA VAL A 158 3.43 7.84 1.34
C VAL A 158 4.83 8.42 1.41
N GLY A 159 5.28 8.77 2.62
CA GLY A 159 6.63 9.28 2.85
C GLY A 159 7.72 8.20 2.71
N PHE A 160 8.96 8.66 2.71
CA PHE A 160 10.15 7.82 2.53
C PHE A 160 10.32 6.72 3.62
N ASP A 161 9.70 6.89 4.78
CA ASP A 161 9.65 5.89 5.86
C ASP A 161 8.86 4.62 5.49
N GLY A 162 8.16 4.65 4.36
CA GLY A 162 7.33 3.55 3.86
C GLY A 162 8.13 2.35 3.39
N GLY A 163 7.49 1.18 3.41
CA GLY A 163 7.99 -0.02 2.76
C GLY A 163 7.56 -0.11 1.30
N GLY A 164 8.26 -0.94 0.54
CA GLY A 164 8.03 -1.01 -0.90
C GLY A 164 8.53 0.25 -1.61
N HIS A 165 7.95 0.54 -2.77
CA HIS A 165 8.39 1.69 -3.57
C HIS A 165 7.85 2.99 -2.98
N THR A 166 8.76 3.96 -2.76
CA THR A 166 8.48 5.33 -2.36
C THR A 166 9.08 6.29 -3.41
N GLY A 167 8.77 7.58 -3.33
CA GLY A 167 9.28 8.57 -4.29
C GLY A 167 10.80 8.71 -4.29
N HIS A 168 11.37 9.06 -5.44
CA HIS A 168 12.80 9.38 -5.57
C HIS A 168 13.22 10.59 -4.71
N ASP A 169 12.28 11.50 -4.43
CA ASP A 169 12.52 12.73 -3.66
C ASP A 169 12.87 12.46 -2.20
N ARG A 170 12.67 11.23 -1.70
CA ARG A 170 13.01 10.77 -0.35
C ARG A 170 12.48 11.68 0.76
N ILE A 171 11.28 12.26 0.60
CA ILE A 171 10.69 13.16 1.58
C ILE A 171 10.10 12.33 2.74
N PRO A 172 10.54 12.53 4.00
CA PRO A 172 9.98 11.83 5.15
C PRO A 172 8.50 12.18 5.38
N THR A 173 7.74 11.23 5.93
CA THR A 173 6.29 11.38 6.18
C THR A 173 5.97 12.66 6.96
N PHE A 174 6.72 12.96 8.00
CA PHE A 174 6.51 14.12 8.86
C PHE A 174 6.63 15.48 8.13
N VAL A 175 7.45 15.55 7.10
CA VAL A 175 7.66 16.76 6.27
C VAL A 175 6.74 16.79 5.06
N LEU A 176 6.41 15.61 4.50
CA LEU A 176 5.60 15.48 3.29
C LEU A 176 4.12 15.85 3.56
N ILE A 177 3.56 15.31 4.65
CA ILE A 177 2.13 15.40 4.92
C ILE A 177 1.65 16.85 5.01
N PRO A 178 2.21 17.75 5.85
CA PRO A 178 1.71 19.12 5.96
C PRO A 178 1.81 19.88 4.63
N GLN A 179 2.88 19.68 3.85
CA GLN A 179 3.04 20.35 2.57
C GLN A 179 1.94 19.94 1.56
N ILE A 180 1.54 18.66 1.55
CA ILE A 180 0.48 18.20 0.66
C ILE A 180 -0.88 18.68 1.17
N VAL A 181 -1.15 18.60 2.49
CA VAL A 181 -2.38 19.09 3.11
C VAL A 181 -2.63 20.56 2.81
N ASP A 182 -1.59 21.40 2.87
CA ASP A 182 -1.69 22.82 2.57
C ASP A 182 -1.91 23.12 1.08
N ALA A 183 -1.57 22.16 0.21
CA ALA A 183 -1.56 22.35 -1.24
C ALA A 183 -2.83 21.88 -1.97
N VAL A 184 -3.64 21.00 -1.37
CA VAL A 184 -4.85 20.42 -1.98
C VAL A 184 -6.06 20.53 -1.07
N ARG A 185 -7.26 20.45 -1.64
CA ARG A 185 -8.53 20.51 -0.91
C ARG A 185 -9.17 19.15 -0.67
N ILE A 186 -8.75 18.13 -1.43
CA ILE A 186 -9.21 16.76 -1.26
C ILE A 186 -8.60 16.12 -0.01
N PRO A 187 -9.25 15.12 0.61
CA PRO A 187 -8.69 14.40 1.74
C PRO A 187 -7.31 13.84 1.46
N VAL A 188 -6.37 14.03 2.39
CA VAL A 188 -5.02 13.46 2.35
C VAL A 188 -4.93 12.29 3.31
N VAL A 189 -4.50 11.13 2.79
CA VAL A 189 -4.28 9.90 3.56
C VAL A 189 -2.78 9.69 3.73
N ALA A 190 -2.30 9.68 4.96
CA ALA A 190 -0.87 9.57 5.26
C ALA A 190 -0.41 8.11 5.30
N GLY A 191 0.69 7.80 4.64
CA GLY A 191 1.38 6.51 4.71
C GLY A 191 2.88 6.67 4.93
N GLY A 192 3.53 5.58 5.34
CA GLY A 192 4.94 5.57 5.71
C GLY A 192 5.14 5.79 7.22
N GLY A 193 5.88 4.91 7.87
CA GLY A 193 6.22 5.03 9.28
C GLY A 193 5.11 4.73 10.30
N ILE A 194 3.88 4.51 9.89
CA ILE A 194 2.69 4.40 10.75
C ILE A 194 2.38 2.94 11.06
N VAL A 195 2.36 2.57 12.35
CA VAL A 195 2.07 1.20 12.82
C VAL A 195 1.12 1.13 14.02
N ASP A 196 0.94 2.23 14.73
CA ASP A 196 0.14 2.33 15.95
C ASP A 196 -0.56 3.70 16.06
N GLY A 197 -1.29 3.92 17.16
CA GLY A 197 -2.04 5.16 17.37
C GLY A 197 -1.17 6.39 17.54
N ARG A 198 0.10 6.26 17.93
CA ARG A 198 1.04 7.40 18.01
C ARG A 198 1.29 7.97 16.62
N GLY A 199 1.58 7.09 15.65
CA GLY A 199 1.76 7.49 14.26
C GLY A 199 0.48 8.07 13.65
N MET A 200 -0.68 7.47 13.94
CA MET A 200 -1.97 7.98 13.47
C MET A 200 -2.26 9.37 14.07
N ALA A 201 -2.11 9.56 15.38
CA ALA A 201 -2.33 10.84 16.03
C ALA A 201 -1.41 11.93 15.47
N ALA A 202 -0.13 11.61 15.25
CA ALA A 202 0.85 12.55 14.70
C ALA A 202 0.46 13.03 13.30
N VAL A 203 0.11 12.13 12.37
CA VAL A 203 -0.24 12.55 11.01
C VAL A 203 -1.60 13.26 10.94
N MET A 204 -2.53 12.94 11.84
CA MET A 204 -3.78 13.70 11.96
C MET A 204 -3.53 15.12 12.50
N ALA A 205 -2.62 15.29 13.45
CA ALA A 205 -2.19 16.62 13.90
C ALA A 205 -1.50 17.43 12.77
N LEU A 206 -0.88 16.76 11.80
CA LEU A 206 -0.33 17.37 10.58
C LEU A 206 -1.40 17.64 9.49
N GLY A 207 -2.67 17.35 9.77
CA GLY A 207 -3.80 17.63 8.87
C GLY A 207 -4.23 16.48 7.97
N ALA A 208 -3.62 15.29 8.06
CA ALA A 208 -4.12 14.12 7.35
C ALA A 208 -5.49 13.68 7.86
N GLU A 209 -6.33 13.11 6.99
CA GLU A 209 -7.67 12.65 7.34
C GLU A 209 -7.76 11.12 7.52
N GLY A 210 -6.67 10.41 7.33
CA GLY A 210 -6.58 8.98 7.57
C GLY A 210 -5.17 8.44 7.39
N VAL A 211 -5.02 7.16 7.67
CA VAL A 211 -3.75 6.44 7.60
C VAL A 211 -3.79 5.30 6.58
N TYR A 212 -2.66 5.12 5.88
CA TYR A 212 -2.44 4.08 4.88
C TYR A 212 -1.29 3.17 5.35
N MET A 213 -1.63 1.98 5.84
CA MET A 213 -0.71 1.13 6.57
C MET A 213 -0.43 -0.17 5.81
N GLY A 214 0.85 -0.46 5.53
CA GLY A 214 1.29 -1.71 4.91
C GLY A 214 1.95 -2.64 5.93
N THR A 215 3.15 -2.30 6.39
CA THR A 215 4.02 -3.14 7.22
C THR A 215 3.31 -3.70 8.47
N ARG A 216 2.47 -2.89 9.14
CA ARG A 216 1.68 -3.37 10.28
C ARG A 216 0.76 -4.53 9.92
N PHE A 217 0.13 -4.47 8.73
CA PHE A 217 -0.79 -5.51 8.28
C PHE A 217 -0.08 -6.76 7.74
N ILE A 218 1.23 -6.71 7.40
CA ILE A 218 2.02 -7.92 7.13
C ILE A 218 2.04 -8.82 8.36
N ALA A 219 2.23 -8.24 9.55
CA ALA A 219 2.24 -8.96 10.81
C ALA A 219 0.83 -9.13 11.40
N THR A 220 -0.11 -9.63 10.58
CA THR A 220 -1.46 -10.04 11.00
C THR A 220 -1.73 -11.49 10.70
N THR A 221 -2.73 -12.08 11.40
CA THR A 221 -3.11 -13.49 11.21
C THR A 221 -3.68 -13.75 9.83
N GLU A 222 -4.39 -12.79 9.25
CA GLU A 222 -5.06 -12.91 7.95
C GLU A 222 -4.12 -12.65 6.76
N CYS A 223 -2.96 -12.04 6.98
CA CYS A 223 -1.98 -11.83 5.92
C CYS A 223 -1.30 -13.16 5.55
N PRO A 224 -1.27 -13.56 4.27
CA PRO A 224 -0.68 -14.81 3.82
C PRO A 224 0.86 -14.79 3.77
N ALA A 225 1.50 -13.69 4.17
CA ALA A 225 2.96 -13.63 4.27
C ALA A 225 3.49 -14.77 5.13
N HIS A 226 4.60 -15.38 4.68
CA HIS A 226 5.20 -16.51 5.36
C HIS A 226 5.60 -16.17 6.80
N GLN A 227 5.57 -17.16 7.70
CA GLN A 227 5.89 -16.94 9.12
C GLN A 227 7.30 -16.36 9.33
N ALA A 228 8.27 -16.76 8.50
CA ALA A 228 9.63 -16.18 8.55
C ALA A 228 9.64 -14.66 8.31
N VAL A 229 8.76 -14.14 7.43
CA VAL A 229 8.62 -12.69 7.20
C VAL A 229 8.05 -12.01 8.44
N LYS A 230 6.98 -12.58 9.01
CA LYS A 230 6.36 -12.05 10.22
C LYS A 230 7.36 -12.05 11.37
N GLN A 231 8.08 -13.15 11.56
CA GLN A 231 9.10 -13.27 12.61
C GLN A 231 10.22 -12.25 12.43
N ALA A 232 10.75 -12.09 11.20
CA ALA A 232 11.78 -11.09 10.91
C ALA A 232 11.30 -9.64 11.19
N ILE A 233 10.01 -9.35 10.97
CA ILE A 233 9.42 -8.05 11.36
C ILE A 233 9.36 -7.91 12.89
N LEU A 234 8.99 -8.95 13.65
CA LEU A 234 8.91 -8.90 15.11
C LEU A 234 10.28 -8.73 15.77
N GLU A 235 11.33 -9.27 15.16
CA GLU A 235 12.72 -9.18 15.60
C GLU A 235 13.42 -7.90 15.13
N ALA A 236 12.80 -7.14 14.23
CA ALA A 236 13.38 -5.92 13.69
C ALA A 236 13.64 -4.88 14.79
N THR A 237 14.72 -4.13 14.57
CA THR A 237 15.12 -2.95 15.34
C THR A 237 14.97 -1.68 14.46
N ASP A 238 15.35 -0.55 14.98
CA ASP A 238 15.39 0.74 14.29
C ASP A 238 16.31 0.76 13.06
N THR A 239 17.32 -0.11 13.02
CA THR A 239 18.31 -0.20 11.93
C THR A 239 18.17 -1.43 11.04
N SER A 240 17.08 -2.19 11.16
CA SER A 240 16.89 -3.47 10.43
C SER A 240 16.45 -3.33 8.97
N THR A 241 16.26 -2.11 8.46
CA THR A 241 15.83 -1.88 7.08
C THR A 241 16.91 -1.20 6.25
N VAL A 242 16.82 -1.39 4.95
CA VAL A 242 17.62 -0.69 3.93
C VAL A 242 16.73 -0.18 2.81
N THR A 243 17.26 0.77 2.05
CA THR A 243 16.63 1.23 0.82
C THR A 243 17.60 1.07 -0.35
N VAL A 244 17.05 0.77 -1.53
CA VAL A 244 17.80 0.75 -2.78
C VAL A 244 17.04 1.50 -3.85
N THR A 245 17.76 2.18 -4.74
CA THR A 245 17.14 2.96 -5.82
C THR A 245 16.75 2.04 -6.97
N GLY A 246 15.47 2.07 -7.32
CA GLY A 246 14.91 1.41 -8.51
C GLY A 246 14.50 2.43 -9.57
N PRO A 247 14.10 1.98 -10.77
CA PRO A 247 13.67 2.88 -11.86
C PRO A 247 12.38 3.65 -11.52
N ASN A 248 11.53 3.09 -10.66
CA ASN A 248 10.23 3.65 -10.31
C ASN A 248 10.19 4.21 -8.87
N GLY A 249 11.33 4.56 -8.29
CA GLY A 249 11.43 5.05 -6.93
C GLY A 249 12.44 4.28 -6.09
N VAL A 250 12.38 4.48 -4.79
CA VAL A 250 13.25 3.81 -3.81
C VAL A 250 12.50 2.66 -3.16
N LEU A 251 13.10 1.48 -3.13
CA LEU A 251 12.52 0.31 -2.46
C LEU A 251 13.01 0.22 -1.01
N GLY A 252 12.07 0.22 -0.05
CA GLY A 252 12.34 -0.09 1.36
C GLY A 252 12.07 -1.56 1.69
N ALA A 253 13.04 -2.23 2.34
CA ALA A 253 12.94 -3.65 2.72
C ALA A 253 13.80 -3.96 3.95
N LEU A 254 13.58 -5.14 4.57
CA LEU A 254 14.49 -5.67 5.61
C LEU A 254 15.88 -5.98 5.04
N LYS A 255 16.90 -5.86 5.90
CA LYS A 255 18.30 -6.22 5.62
C LYS A 255 18.49 -7.73 5.47
N THR A 256 17.90 -8.32 4.43
CA THR A 256 18.20 -9.71 4.06
C THR A 256 19.55 -9.78 3.32
N PRO A 257 20.22 -10.96 3.22
CA PRO A 257 21.42 -11.11 2.42
C PRO A 257 21.25 -10.62 0.97
N LEU A 258 20.06 -10.87 0.38
CA LEU A 258 19.72 -10.37 -0.94
C LEU A 258 19.72 -8.83 -0.99
N MET A 259 19.07 -8.18 -0.05
CA MET A 259 18.97 -6.72 -0.04
C MET A 259 20.31 -6.04 0.24
N LEU A 260 21.17 -6.67 1.04
CA LEU A 260 22.55 -6.19 1.24
C LEU A 260 23.38 -6.29 -0.05
N ARG A 261 23.16 -7.33 -0.88
CA ARG A 261 23.75 -7.39 -2.23
C ARG A 261 23.24 -6.26 -3.12
N CYS A 262 21.96 -5.93 -3.08
CA CYS A 262 21.41 -4.79 -3.83
C CYS A 262 22.09 -3.47 -3.43
N VAL A 263 22.32 -3.25 -2.13
CA VAL A 263 23.07 -2.08 -1.62
C VAL A 263 24.52 -2.08 -2.14
N GLN A 264 25.20 -3.24 -2.18
CA GLN A 264 26.54 -3.36 -2.76
C GLN A 264 26.54 -3.07 -4.26
N MET A 265 25.55 -3.57 -5.01
CA MET A 265 25.38 -3.28 -6.44
C MET A 265 25.23 -1.77 -6.69
N GLU A 266 24.39 -1.10 -5.89
CA GLU A 266 24.22 0.37 -5.96
C GLU A 266 25.54 1.09 -5.69
N GLY A 267 26.27 0.71 -4.64
CA GLY A 267 27.58 1.28 -4.30
C GLY A 267 28.67 0.99 -5.32
N SER A 268 28.53 -0.07 -6.14
CA SER A 268 29.44 -0.44 -7.21
C SER A 268 29.08 0.17 -8.57
N GLY A 269 28.04 1.02 -8.63
CA GLY A 269 27.64 1.73 -9.84
C GLY A 269 26.71 0.96 -10.77
N SER A 270 26.07 -0.13 -10.30
CA SER A 270 25.00 -0.79 -11.06
C SER A 270 23.82 0.17 -11.27
N THR A 271 23.22 0.08 -12.44
CA THR A 271 22.03 0.89 -12.77
C THR A 271 20.82 0.49 -11.92
N SER A 272 19.91 1.43 -11.72
CA SER A 272 18.65 1.17 -11.00
C SER A 272 17.84 0.02 -11.64
N GLN A 273 17.92 -0.12 -12.96
CA GLN A 273 17.26 -1.21 -13.70
C GLN A 273 17.89 -2.57 -13.41
N GLU A 274 19.22 -2.67 -13.36
CA GLU A 274 19.93 -3.93 -13.01
C GLU A 274 19.58 -4.36 -11.58
N ILE A 275 19.59 -3.41 -10.63
CA ILE A 275 19.20 -3.66 -9.25
C ILE A 275 17.75 -4.13 -9.17
N SER A 276 16.85 -3.48 -9.88
CA SER A 276 15.43 -3.85 -9.95
C SER A 276 15.24 -5.26 -10.53
N ASN A 277 15.90 -5.58 -11.62
CA ASN A 277 15.88 -6.91 -12.23
C ASN A 277 16.40 -8.00 -11.28
N PHE A 278 17.30 -7.64 -10.36
CA PHE A 278 17.82 -8.56 -9.37
C PHE A 278 16.83 -8.84 -8.23
N TYR A 279 16.17 -7.84 -7.62
CA TYR A 279 15.30 -8.07 -6.46
C TYR A 279 13.83 -8.40 -6.83
N ARG A 280 13.28 -7.86 -7.94
CA ARG A 280 11.84 -7.99 -8.26
C ARG A 280 11.36 -9.44 -8.42
N PRO A 281 12.04 -10.32 -9.16
CA PRO A 281 11.60 -11.71 -9.29
C PRO A 281 11.61 -12.49 -7.97
N ARG A 282 12.15 -11.89 -6.91
CA ARG A 282 12.36 -12.51 -5.61
C ARG A 282 11.35 -12.07 -4.54
N TYR A 283 10.36 -11.26 -4.92
CA TYR A 283 9.30 -10.85 -3.99
C TYR A 283 8.47 -12.03 -3.49
N MET A 284 7.98 -12.87 -4.38
CA MET A 284 7.19 -14.04 -4.02
C MET A 284 8.01 -15.01 -3.18
N LYS A 285 9.26 -15.27 -3.61
CA LYS A 285 10.22 -16.12 -2.88
C LYS A 285 10.47 -15.63 -1.45
N GLY A 286 10.48 -14.30 -1.24
CA GLY A 286 10.57 -13.70 0.09
C GLY A 286 9.23 -13.76 0.83
N MET A 287 8.24 -13.09 0.31
CA MET A 287 7.01 -12.79 1.04
C MET A 287 6.10 -14.02 1.25
N LEU A 288 6.02 -14.94 0.27
CA LEU A 288 5.16 -16.14 0.35
C LEU A 288 5.90 -17.42 0.70
N GLU A 289 7.18 -17.57 0.30
CA GLU A 289 7.96 -18.78 0.56
C GLU A 289 8.88 -18.64 1.79
N GLY A 290 9.10 -17.41 2.27
CA GLY A 290 9.88 -17.12 3.47
C GLY A 290 11.39 -17.35 3.33
N ASN A 291 11.91 -17.34 2.11
CA ASN A 291 13.32 -17.53 1.88
C ASN A 291 14.12 -16.29 2.24
N ILE A 292 14.71 -16.26 3.43
CA ILE A 292 15.47 -15.11 3.95
C ILE A 292 16.74 -14.84 3.10
N ALA A 293 17.41 -15.88 2.62
CA ALA A 293 18.67 -15.73 1.91
C ALA A 293 18.50 -15.12 0.51
N GLU A 294 17.44 -15.53 -0.19
CA GLU A 294 17.20 -15.25 -1.60
C GLU A 294 15.94 -14.44 -1.87
N GLY A 295 15.21 -14.05 -0.84
CA GLY A 295 13.93 -13.35 -0.96
C GLY A 295 13.99 -11.88 -0.59
N THR A 296 13.12 -11.09 -1.19
CA THR A 296 12.92 -9.68 -0.84
C THR A 296 11.83 -9.59 0.22
N PHE A 297 12.18 -9.14 1.43
CA PHE A 297 11.24 -8.92 2.53
C PHE A 297 10.86 -7.45 2.60
N VAL A 298 9.83 -7.08 1.87
CA VAL A 298 9.38 -5.68 1.74
C VAL A 298 8.73 -5.19 3.03
N CYS A 299 9.27 -4.14 3.63
CA CYS A 299 8.68 -3.45 4.77
C CYS A 299 9.25 -2.03 4.92
N GLY A 300 8.57 -1.17 5.70
CA GLY A 300 9.04 0.17 6.03
C GLY A 300 9.94 0.21 7.26
N ALA A 301 10.57 1.35 7.48
CA ALA A 301 11.47 1.62 8.61
C ALA A 301 10.78 1.38 9.99
N CYS A 302 9.45 1.47 10.03
CA CYS A 302 8.65 1.23 11.21
C CYS A 302 8.54 -0.25 11.66
N ALA A 303 9.18 -1.20 10.95
CA ALA A 303 9.14 -2.62 11.33
C ALA A 303 9.55 -2.84 12.79
N GLY A 304 10.58 -2.13 13.25
CA GLY A 304 11.07 -2.23 14.64
C GLY A 304 10.07 -1.87 15.73
N LEU A 305 8.97 -1.21 15.40
CA LEU A 305 7.88 -0.90 16.34
C LEU A 305 6.86 -2.04 16.48
N ILE A 306 6.88 -3.03 15.61
CA ILE A 306 5.91 -4.13 15.59
C ILE A 306 6.44 -5.28 16.44
N LYS A 307 5.77 -5.61 17.54
CA LYS A 307 6.25 -6.61 18.52
C LYS A 307 5.32 -7.82 18.66
N LYS A 308 4.17 -7.82 17.98
CA LYS A 308 3.21 -8.94 18.03
C LYS A 308 2.47 -9.10 16.71
N VAL A 309 2.22 -10.34 16.32
CA VAL A 309 1.19 -10.67 15.33
C VAL A 309 -0.16 -10.49 16.01
N LYS A 310 -1.09 -9.79 15.35
CA LYS A 310 -2.45 -9.52 15.81
C LYS A 310 -3.42 -9.87 14.68
N SER A 311 -4.71 -10.01 14.96
CA SER A 311 -5.72 -9.99 13.90
C SER A 311 -5.83 -8.59 13.28
N ALA A 312 -6.27 -8.51 12.03
CA ALA A 312 -6.53 -7.22 11.37
C ALA A 312 -7.51 -6.36 12.16
N ALA A 313 -8.51 -7.01 12.78
CA ALA A 313 -9.49 -6.33 13.62
C ALA A 313 -8.87 -5.72 14.89
N GLU A 314 -7.95 -6.42 15.54
CA GLU A 314 -7.21 -5.86 16.69
C GLU A 314 -6.35 -4.67 16.24
N VAL A 315 -5.66 -4.78 15.10
CA VAL A 315 -4.82 -3.68 14.58
C VAL A 315 -5.66 -2.42 14.36
N VAL A 316 -6.80 -2.53 13.66
CA VAL A 316 -7.66 -1.37 13.39
C VAL A 316 -8.15 -0.74 14.70
N ARG A 317 -8.69 -1.55 15.63
CA ARG A 317 -9.21 -1.04 16.89
C ARG A 317 -8.14 -0.41 17.79
N ASP A 318 -6.98 -1.06 17.90
CA ASP A 318 -5.90 -0.58 18.77
C ASP A 318 -5.33 0.75 18.28
N VAL A 319 -5.07 0.87 16.97
CA VAL A 319 -4.57 2.10 16.34
C VAL A 319 -5.52 3.26 16.57
N VAL A 320 -6.82 3.06 16.35
CA VAL A 320 -7.83 4.10 16.53
C VAL A 320 -7.97 4.49 17.99
N LYS A 321 -8.11 3.50 18.89
CA LYS A 321 -8.28 3.75 20.32
C LYS A 321 -7.07 4.50 20.91
N GLU A 322 -5.86 4.09 20.58
CA GLU A 322 -4.64 4.76 21.04
C GLU A 322 -4.53 6.18 20.49
N ALA A 323 -4.84 6.38 19.20
CA ALA A 323 -4.83 7.72 18.60
C ALA A 323 -5.83 8.66 19.28
N GLU A 324 -7.05 8.18 19.57
CA GLU A 324 -8.06 8.95 20.32
C GLU A 324 -7.56 9.36 21.70
N GLN A 325 -6.96 8.43 22.43
CA GLN A 325 -6.39 8.71 23.77
C GLN A 325 -5.31 9.78 23.72
N ILE A 326 -4.46 9.76 22.70
CA ILE A 326 -3.39 10.73 22.52
C ILE A 326 -3.98 12.11 22.19
N LEU A 327 -4.85 12.17 21.17
CA LEU A 327 -5.46 13.44 20.72
C LEU A 327 -6.36 14.09 21.77
N THR A 328 -6.89 13.33 22.73
CA THR A 328 -7.68 13.87 23.84
C THR A 328 -6.80 14.46 24.96
N ARG A 329 -5.51 14.08 25.03
CA ARG A 329 -4.58 14.58 26.06
C ARG A 329 -3.81 15.83 25.62
N LEU A 330 -3.74 16.07 24.30
CA LEU A 330 -3.14 17.28 23.71
C LEU A 330 -4.14 18.43 23.67
#